data_7594b7b3c8d933ff820af716ce6de0f9
#
_entry.id   7594b7b3c8d933ff820af716ce6de0f9
#
_cell.length_a   1.000
_cell.length_b   1.000
_cell.length_c   1.000
_cell.angle_alpha   90.00
_cell.angle_beta   90.00
_cell.angle_gamma   90.00
#
_symmetry.space_group_name_H-M   'P 1'
#
loop_
_entity.id
_entity.type
_entity.pdbx_description
1 polymer ?
#
loop_
_entity_poly.entity_id
_entity_poly.type
_entity_poly.pdbx_seq_one_letter_code
_entity_poly.pdbx_strand_id
1 'polypeptide(L)'
;MNFGSVKKMPVLPPELPLKLADMYLDKSVEYALESGEDVENGRFFGEALPLVPETMDFRGCVFEKCDLTALTDSRVSFVDCVLDHCDLSGTVLSKCTLQRVKLLNCRLTGVRFSEGTLMNVQFEDCQMDYSSFDKEKVQHVLINRCTMKESIFVECRWQNLDLMDCDVDGSEWSRTSLKGLNLTKCRFSSLRVDPAALRGLKVTSLQAMALSRLLGLVIAD
;
A
#
# COMPACT_ATOMS: atom_id res chain seq x y z
N MET A 1 18.73 1.01 29.19
CA MET A 1 19.03 -0.10 28.26
C MET A 1 18.97 0.47 26.86
N ASN A 2 20.14 0.56 26.19
CA ASN A 2 20.24 1.10 24.83
C ASN A 2 19.68 0.05 23.86
N PHE A 3 18.46 0.24 23.41
CA PHE A 3 17.94 -0.54 22.28
C PHE A 3 18.68 -0.06 21.04
N GLY A 4 19.64 -0.86 20.59
CA GLY A 4 20.39 -0.61 19.38
C GLY A 4 19.42 -0.28 18.25
N SER A 5 19.62 0.86 17.60
CA SER A 5 18.88 1.24 16.40
C SER A 5 19.18 0.20 15.31
N VAL A 6 18.28 -0.71 15.09
CA VAL A 6 18.32 -1.54 13.88
C VAL A 6 18.35 -0.57 12.71
N LYS A 7 19.44 -0.57 11.95
CA LYS A 7 19.62 0.29 10.79
C LYS A 7 18.50 -0.08 9.81
N LYS A 8 17.52 0.82 9.63
CA LYS A 8 16.41 0.60 8.69
C LYS A 8 17.01 0.43 7.31
N MET A 9 16.71 -0.69 6.67
CA MET A 9 17.07 -0.86 5.27
C MET A 9 16.16 0.03 4.42
N PRO A 10 16.71 0.76 3.43
CA PRO A 10 15.91 1.61 2.55
C PRO A 10 14.95 0.76 1.72
N VAL A 11 13.82 1.36 1.32
CA VAL A 11 12.95 0.79 0.30
C VAL A 11 13.69 0.85 -1.03
N LEU A 12 13.85 -0.29 -1.69
CA LEU A 12 14.50 -0.34 -3.00
C LEU A 12 13.55 0.22 -4.06
N PRO A 13 14.01 1.13 -4.93
CA PRO A 13 13.21 1.68 -6.02
C PRO A 13 12.96 0.63 -7.11
N PRO A 14 11.99 0.89 -8.02
CA PRO A 14 11.85 0.12 -9.27
C PRO A 14 13.12 0.11 -10.10
N GLU A 15 13.46 -1.02 -10.66
CA GLU A 15 14.56 -1.20 -11.63
C GLU A 15 13.99 -1.10 -13.05
N LEU A 16 13.74 0.14 -13.49
CA LEU A 16 13.19 0.36 -14.83
C LEU A 16 14.25 0.17 -15.90
N PRO A 17 13.88 -0.33 -17.11
CA PRO A 17 14.79 -0.42 -18.24
C PRO A 17 15.24 0.97 -18.69
N LEU A 18 16.41 1.06 -19.32
CA LEU A 18 16.95 2.31 -19.85
C LEU A 18 16.04 2.97 -20.90
N LYS A 19 15.24 2.17 -21.58
CA LYS A 19 14.31 2.63 -22.60
C LYS A 19 12.98 1.90 -22.46
N LEU A 20 11.91 2.67 -22.27
CA LEU A 20 10.54 2.19 -22.29
C LEU A 20 9.95 2.36 -23.69
N ALA A 21 9.08 1.45 -24.09
CA ALA A 21 8.31 1.57 -25.32
C ALA A 21 6.95 2.24 -24.98
N ASP A 22 6.58 3.27 -25.73
CA ASP A 22 5.21 3.78 -25.68
C ASP A 22 4.30 2.72 -26.32
N MET A 23 3.35 2.21 -25.55
CA MET A 23 2.50 1.08 -25.91
C MET A 23 1.04 1.42 -25.62
N TYR A 24 0.13 0.71 -26.25
CA TYR A 24 -1.29 0.76 -25.95
C TYR A 24 -1.65 -0.33 -24.94
N LEU A 25 -2.29 0.06 -23.85
CA LEU A 25 -2.56 -0.84 -22.73
C LEU A 25 -3.52 -1.98 -23.13
N ASP A 26 -4.56 -1.67 -23.90
CA ASP A 26 -5.51 -2.67 -24.40
C ASP A 26 -4.82 -3.73 -25.28
N LYS A 27 -3.94 -3.29 -26.21
CA LYS A 27 -3.20 -4.19 -27.11
C LYS A 27 -2.15 -5.01 -26.37
N SER A 28 -1.50 -4.42 -25.39
CA SER A 28 -0.50 -5.14 -24.59
C SER A 28 -1.15 -6.24 -23.74
N VAL A 29 -2.32 -5.94 -23.17
CA VAL A 29 -3.11 -6.91 -22.41
C VAL A 29 -3.64 -8.03 -23.33
N GLU A 30 -4.22 -7.67 -24.49
CA GLU A 30 -4.70 -8.63 -25.48
C GLU A 30 -3.57 -9.61 -25.89
N TYR A 31 -2.41 -9.08 -26.24
CA TYR A 31 -1.25 -9.88 -26.61
C TYR A 31 -0.78 -10.80 -25.47
N ALA A 32 -0.68 -10.26 -24.25
CA ALA A 32 -0.27 -11.03 -23.08
C ALA A 32 -1.24 -12.21 -22.77
N LEU A 33 -2.54 -11.98 -22.93
CA LEU A 33 -3.55 -13.02 -22.76
C LEU A 33 -3.47 -14.12 -23.83
N GLU A 34 -3.14 -13.76 -25.07
CA GLU A 34 -3.01 -14.70 -26.19
C GLU A 34 -1.69 -15.50 -26.13
N SER A 35 -0.59 -14.83 -25.78
CA SER A 35 0.75 -15.44 -25.77
C SER A 35 1.08 -16.17 -24.47
N GLY A 36 0.43 -15.78 -23.35
CA GLY A 36 0.78 -16.21 -22.00
C GLY A 36 2.07 -15.54 -21.48
N GLU A 37 2.50 -14.45 -22.11
CA GLU A 37 3.67 -13.67 -21.70
C GLU A 37 3.29 -12.50 -20.80
N ASP A 38 4.25 -11.99 -20.03
CA ASP A 38 4.07 -10.80 -19.19
C ASP A 38 4.01 -9.53 -20.07
N VAL A 39 3.36 -8.47 -19.55
CA VAL A 39 3.47 -7.13 -20.16
C VAL A 39 4.75 -6.47 -19.65
N GLU A 40 5.72 -6.27 -20.53
CA GLU A 40 7.05 -5.81 -20.15
C GLU A 40 7.47 -4.49 -20.78
N ASN A 41 8.16 -3.67 -20.00
CA ASN A 41 8.91 -2.50 -20.45
C ASN A 41 8.06 -1.45 -21.20
N GLY A 42 6.75 -1.41 -20.89
CA GLY A 42 5.78 -0.50 -21.49
C GLY A 42 5.62 0.81 -20.73
N ARG A 43 5.36 1.88 -21.49
CA ARG A 43 4.82 3.13 -20.93
C ARG A 43 3.40 3.31 -21.44
N PHE A 44 2.47 3.55 -20.53
CA PHE A 44 1.03 3.72 -20.78
C PHE A 44 0.59 5.08 -20.26
N PHE A 45 -0.16 5.82 -21.03
CA PHE A 45 -0.57 7.17 -20.67
C PHE A 45 -2.04 7.42 -20.95
N GLY A 46 -2.81 7.76 -19.91
CA GLY A 46 -4.19 8.20 -20.02
C GLY A 46 -5.17 7.13 -20.50
N GLU A 47 -4.82 5.86 -20.34
CA GLU A 47 -5.59 4.73 -20.82
C GLU A 47 -6.34 4.02 -19.69
N ALA A 48 -7.43 3.35 -20.05
CA ALA A 48 -8.14 2.46 -19.14
C ALA A 48 -7.71 1.00 -19.38
N LEU A 49 -7.45 0.30 -18.27
CA LEU A 49 -7.15 -1.13 -18.33
C LEU A 49 -8.42 -1.89 -18.74
N PRO A 50 -8.36 -2.77 -19.76
CA PRO A 50 -9.49 -3.65 -20.06
C PRO A 50 -9.70 -4.68 -18.95
N LEU A 51 -10.82 -5.38 -18.97
CA LEU A 51 -11.07 -6.47 -18.03
C LEU A 51 -9.99 -7.55 -18.17
N VAL A 52 -9.35 -7.89 -17.06
CA VAL A 52 -8.34 -8.93 -16.96
C VAL A 52 -8.97 -10.14 -16.27
N PRO A 53 -9.18 -11.26 -16.97
CA PRO A 53 -10.03 -12.33 -16.46
C PRO A 53 -9.40 -13.18 -15.35
N GLU A 54 -8.07 -13.32 -15.28
CA GLU A 54 -7.45 -14.25 -14.32
C GLU A 54 -6.14 -13.74 -13.72
N THR A 55 -5.07 -13.82 -14.47
CA THR A 55 -3.72 -13.51 -13.98
C THR A 55 -3.01 -12.62 -14.99
N MET A 56 -2.33 -11.60 -14.51
CA MET A 56 -1.52 -10.73 -15.36
C MET A 56 -0.32 -10.20 -14.58
N ASP A 57 0.83 -10.23 -15.21
CA ASP A 57 2.06 -9.69 -14.66
C ASP A 57 2.53 -8.50 -15.51
N PHE A 58 2.83 -7.40 -14.81
CA PHE A 58 3.46 -6.22 -15.39
C PHE A 58 4.87 -6.08 -14.85
N ARG A 59 5.87 -5.98 -15.73
CA ARG A 59 7.28 -5.87 -15.36
C ARG A 59 7.95 -4.69 -16.02
N GLY A 60 8.65 -3.88 -15.25
CA GLY A 60 9.39 -2.72 -15.78
C GLY A 60 8.50 -1.68 -16.45
N CYS A 61 7.23 -1.57 -16.05
CA CYS A 61 6.23 -0.72 -16.70
C CYS A 61 6.02 0.59 -15.96
N VAL A 62 5.64 1.62 -16.73
CA VAL A 62 5.22 2.93 -16.20
C VAL A 62 3.81 3.24 -16.65
N PHE A 63 2.93 3.52 -15.69
CA PHE A 63 1.54 3.91 -15.91
C PHE A 63 1.39 5.37 -15.46
N GLU A 64 0.96 6.23 -16.34
CA GLU A 64 0.72 7.64 -16.06
C GLU A 64 -0.74 7.98 -16.37
N LYS A 65 -1.48 8.43 -15.37
CA LYS A 65 -2.90 8.83 -15.48
C LYS A 65 -3.83 7.72 -16.02
N CYS A 66 -3.49 6.48 -15.76
CA CYS A 66 -4.27 5.32 -16.20
C CYS A 66 -5.42 5.01 -15.24
N ASP A 67 -6.53 4.53 -15.80
CA ASP A 67 -7.64 3.96 -15.04
C ASP A 67 -7.42 2.44 -14.92
N LEU A 68 -7.13 1.99 -13.72
CA LEU A 68 -6.88 0.60 -13.39
C LEU A 68 -8.02 -0.01 -12.55
N THR A 69 -9.18 0.63 -12.50
CA THR A 69 -10.32 0.20 -11.68
C THR A 69 -10.94 -1.12 -12.15
N ALA A 70 -10.61 -1.56 -13.36
CA ALA A 70 -11.01 -2.88 -13.88
C ALA A 70 -10.29 -4.07 -13.21
N LEU A 71 -9.30 -3.82 -12.35
CA LEU A 71 -8.62 -4.87 -11.57
C LEU A 71 -9.53 -5.37 -10.45
N THR A 72 -10.37 -6.35 -10.75
CA THR A 72 -11.29 -6.96 -9.78
C THR A 72 -11.10 -8.47 -9.74
N ASP A 73 -10.79 -9.02 -8.56
CA ASP A 73 -10.53 -10.43 -8.29
C ASP A 73 -9.43 -11.09 -9.15
N SER A 74 -8.65 -10.28 -9.86
CA SER A 74 -7.55 -10.75 -10.68
C SER A 74 -6.30 -10.89 -9.83
N ARG A 75 -5.50 -11.94 -10.08
CA ARG A 75 -4.14 -12.04 -9.55
C ARG A 75 -3.23 -11.21 -10.44
N VAL A 76 -2.99 -9.98 -10.04
CA VAL A 76 -2.11 -9.09 -10.80
C VAL A 76 -0.83 -8.85 -10.02
N SER A 77 0.31 -9.02 -10.69
CA SER A 77 1.61 -8.67 -10.11
C SER A 77 2.18 -7.44 -10.81
N PHE A 78 2.76 -6.57 -10.01
CA PHE A 78 3.56 -5.46 -10.49
C PHE A 78 4.98 -5.62 -9.96
N VAL A 79 5.93 -5.76 -10.85
CA VAL A 79 7.36 -5.89 -10.52
C VAL A 79 8.12 -4.79 -11.24
N ASP A 80 8.90 -4.00 -10.50
CA ASP A 80 9.67 -2.89 -11.07
C ASP A 80 8.79 -1.87 -11.82
N CYS A 81 7.64 -1.51 -11.24
CA CYS A 81 6.67 -0.62 -11.89
C CYS A 81 6.56 0.73 -11.18
N VAL A 82 6.20 1.75 -11.95
CA VAL A 82 5.78 3.07 -11.45
C VAL A 82 4.35 3.35 -11.91
N LEU A 83 3.50 3.71 -10.95
CA LEU A 83 2.14 4.17 -11.20
C LEU A 83 2.05 5.64 -10.74
N ASP A 84 1.78 6.55 -11.64
CA ASP A 84 1.68 7.98 -11.34
C ASP A 84 0.33 8.54 -11.77
N HIS A 85 -0.39 9.18 -10.84
CA HIS A 85 -1.75 9.71 -11.04
C HIS A 85 -2.77 8.67 -11.54
N CYS A 86 -2.57 7.39 -11.21
CA CYS A 86 -3.49 6.31 -11.61
C CYS A 86 -4.67 6.17 -10.64
N ASP A 87 -5.77 5.66 -11.14
CA ASP A 87 -6.95 5.31 -10.36
C ASP A 87 -7.06 3.79 -10.17
N LEU A 88 -7.00 3.35 -8.92
CA LEU A 88 -7.22 1.97 -8.49
C LEU A 88 -8.39 1.88 -7.48
N SER A 89 -9.25 2.91 -7.43
CA SER A 89 -10.32 2.97 -6.43
C SER A 89 -11.26 1.77 -6.52
N GLY A 90 -11.57 1.18 -5.36
CA GLY A 90 -12.49 0.05 -5.24
C GLY A 90 -11.99 -1.29 -5.79
N THR A 91 -10.77 -1.35 -6.32
CA THR A 91 -10.20 -2.60 -6.85
C THR A 91 -10.02 -3.67 -5.78
N VAL A 92 -10.06 -4.93 -6.21
CA VAL A 92 -9.82 -6.10 -5.35
C VAL A 92 -8.59 -6.82 -5.85
N LEU A 93 -7.51 -6.69 -5.08
CA LEU A 93 -6.20 -7.23 -5.40
C LEU A 93 -5.91 -8.46 -4.51
N SER A 94 -6.43 -9.61 -4.93
CA SER A 94 -6.27 -10.87 -4.19
C SER A 94 -5.02 -11.62 -4.61
N LYS A 95 -4.19 -12.01 -3.65
CA LYS A 95 -2.92 -12.74 -3.86
C LYS A 95 -1.95 -12.02 -4.82
N CYS A 96 -2.06 -10.71 -4.87
CA CYS A 96 -1.23 -9.86 -5.71
C CYS A 96 0.18 -9.70 -5.13
N THR A 97 1.15 -9.51 -6.02
CA THR A 97 2.52 -9.17 -5.63
C THR A 97 2.86 -7.77 -6.13
N LEU A 98 3.19 -6.87 -5.22
CA LEU A 98 3.84 -5.61 -5.55
C LEU A 98 5.31 -5.72 -5.11
N GLN A 99 6.25 -5.70 -6.04
CA GLN A 99 7.68 -5.82 -5.74
C GLN A 99 8.46 -4.70 -6.43
N ARG A 100 9.13 -3.87 -5.65
CA ARG A 100 9.82 -2.66 -6.14
C ARG A 100 8.87 -1.80 -6.98
N VAL A 101 7.77 -1.39 -6.35
CA VAL A 101 6.73 -0.58 -6.99
C VAL A 101 6.64 0.78 -6.31
N LYS A 102 6.48 1.81 -7.13
CA LYS A 102 6.24 3.17 -6.67
C LYS A 102 4.88 3.65 -7.15
N LEU A 103 4.02 4.04 -6.20
CA LEU A 103 2.71 4.63 -6.48
C LEU A 103 2.78 6.11 -6.05
N LEU A 104 2.55 7.01 -6.98
CA LEU A 104 2.62 8.46 -6.81
C LEU A 104 1.28 9.09 -7.14
N ASN A 105 0.78 9.95 -6.25
CA ASN A 105 -0.45 10.71 -6.50
C ASN A 105 -1.65 9.85 -6.94
N CYS A 106 -1.67 8.56 -6.56
CA CYS A 106 -2.69 7.63 -7.00
C CYS A 106 -3.94 7.67 -6.11
N ARG A 107 -5.07 7.33 -6.70
CA ARG A 107 -6.33 7.10 -5.98
C ARG A 107 -6.46 5.61 -5.69
N LEU A 108 -6.52 5.26 -4.41
CA LEU A 108 -6.61 3.90 -3.88
C LEU A 108 -7.77 3.81 -2.87
N THR A 109 -8.74 4.71 -2.95
CA THR A 109 -9.87 4.75 -2.03
C THR A 109 -10.67 3.45 -2.12
N GLY A 110 -10.82 2.76 -0.99
CA GLY A 110 -11.56 1.49 -0.94
C GLY A 110 -10.87 0.31 -1.62
N VAL A 111 -9.60 0.42 -2.01
CA VAL A 111 -8.84 -0.73 -2.54
C VAL A 111 -8.75 -1.84 -1.50
N ARG A 112 -8.85 -3.08 -1.94
CA ARG A 112 -8.74 -4.26 -1.07
C ARG A 112 -7.57 -5.13 -1.49
N PHE A 113 -6.55 -5.18 -0.64
CA PHE A 113 -5.43 -6.11 -0.75
C PHE A 113 -5.70 -7.32 0.15
N SER A 114 -5.55 -8.53 -0.37
CA SER A 114 -5.75 -9.74 0.43
C SER A 114 -4.80 -10.86 0.05
N GLU A 115 -4.21 -11.49 1.07
CA GLU A 115 -3.33 -12.68 0.98
C GLU A 115 -2.13 -12.49 0.03
N GLY A 116 -1.73 -11.25 -0.22
CA GLY A 116 -0.65 -10.89 -1.14
C GLY A 116 0.68 -10.55 -0.46
N THR A 117 1.54 -9.88 -1.23
CA THR A 117 2.86 -9.45 -0.75
C THR A 117 3.19 -8.05 -1.28
N LEU A 118 3.52 -7.15 -0.36
CA LEU A 118 4.08 -5.84 -0.65
C LEU A 118 5.55 -5.85 -0.23
N MET A 119 6.48 -5.79 -1.19
CA MET A 119 7.92 -5.83 -0.94
C MET A 119 8.65 -4.71 -1.66
N ASN A 120 9.31 -3.83 -0.91
CA ASN A 120 9.94 -2.63 -1.44
C ASN A 120 8.92 -1.73 -2.18
N VAL A 121 7.81 -1.42 -1.53
CA VAL A 121 6.75 -0.58 -2.10
C VAL A 121 6.77 0.80 -1.45
N GLN A 122 6.60 1.82 -2.28
CA GLN A 122 6.44 3.19 -1.85
C GLN A 122 5.10 3.75 -2.33
N PHE A 123 4.29 4.22 -1.36
CA PHE A 123 3.11 5.03 -1.62
C PHE A 123 3.43 6.46 -1.25
N GLU A 124 3.25 7.40 -2.15
CA GLU A 124 3.57 8.81 -1.96
C GLU A 124 2.44 9.68 -2.49
N ASP A 125 1.93 10.58 -1.63
CA ASP A 125 0.81 11.48 -1.93
C ASP A 125 -0.46 10.76 -2.42
N CYS A 126 -0.72 9.54 -1.93
CA CYS A 126 -1.86 8.73 -2.35
C CYS A 126 -3.09 8.91 -1.46
N GLN A 127 -4.27 8.73 -2.04
CA GLN A 127 -5.55 8.68 -1.33
C GLN A 127 -5.92 7.21 -1.10
N MET A 128 -5.82 6.75 0.16
CA MET A 128 -6.01 5.35 0.54
C MET A 128 -7.10 5.20 1.61
N ASP A 129 -8.02 6.17 1.71
CA ASP A 129 -9.13 6.10 2.67
C ASP A 129 -10.00 4.86 2.40
N TYR A 130 -10.49 4.21 3.46
CA TYR A 130 -11.28 2.98 3.40
C TYR A 130 -10.59 1.78 2.74
N SER A 131 -9.29 1.86 2.52
CA SER A 131 -8.52 0.71 2.00
C SER A 131 -8.47 -0.43 3.03
N SER A 132 -8.33 -1.65 2.56
CA SER A 132 -8.16 -2.80 3.44
C SER A 132 -6.98 -3.67 3.05
N PHE A 133 -6.31 -4.19 4.07
CA PHE A 133 -5.17 -5.10 3.97
C PHE A 133 -5.47 -6.33 4.83
N ASP A 134 -5.76 -7.46 4.20
CA ASP A 134 -6.07 -8.71 4.90
C ASP A 134 -4.97 -9.74 4.65
N LYS A 135 -4.37 -10.24 5.71
CA LYS A 135 -3.30 -11.26 5.71
C LYS A 135 -2.10 -10.91 4.81
N GLU A 136 -1.87 -9.61 4.59
CA GLU A 136 -0.77 -9.12 3.76
C GLU A 136 0.60 -9.36 4.41
N LYS A 137 1.57 -9.75 3.58
CA LYS A 137 2.99 -9.75 3.92
C LYS A 137 3.59 -8.43 3.45
N VAL A 138 3.98 -7.59 4.41
CA VAL A 138 4.48 -6.24 4.15
C VAL A 138 5.95 -6.15 4.54
N GLN A 139 6.84 -5.94 3.57
CA GLN A 139 8.29 -5.89 3.80
C GLN A 139 8.92 -4.68 3.12
N HIS A 140 9.62 -3.85 3.88
CA HIS A 140 10.28 -2.64 3.37
C HIS A 140 9.29 -1.73 2.63
N VAL A 141 8.24 -1.29 3.31
CA VAL A 141 7.19 -0.43 2.73
C VAL A 141 7.23 0.94 3.39
N LEU A 142 7.19 1.98 2.55
CA LEU A 142 7.04 3.37 2.96
C LEU A 142 5.71 3.91 2.46
N ILE A 143 4.93 4.46 3.39
CA ILE A 143 3.70 5.21 3.08
C ILE A 143 3.94 6.65 3.54
N ASN A 144 4.01 7.59 2.61
CA ASN A 144 4.38 8.96 2.86
C ASN A 144 3.34 9.95 2.33
N ARG A 145 2.91 10.88 3.16
CA ARG A 145 1.92 11.93 2.84
C ARG A 145 0.61 11.39 2.26
N CYS A 146 0.17 10.21 2.74
CA CYS A 146 -1.06 9.57 2.29
C CYS A 146 -2.21 9.79 3.26
N THR A 147 -3.45 9.77 2.74
CA THR A 147 -4.64 9.63 3.57
C THR A 147 -5.01 8.16 3.66
N MET A 148 -5.28 7.69 4.88
CA MET A 148 -5.60 6.30 5.20
C MET A 148 -6.72 6.23 6.25
N LYS A 149 -7.66 7.18 6.20
CA LYS A 149 -8.76 7.21 7.15
C LYS A 149 -9.64 5.99 7.01
N GLU A 150 -10.08 5.47 8.16
CA GLU A 150 -10.95 4.28 8.20
C GLU A 150 -10.36 3.07 7.44
N SER A 151 -9.04 3.05 7.21
CA SER A 151 -8.37 1.90 6.60
C SER A 151 -8.30 0.72 7.59
N ILE A 152 -8.25 -0.51 7.06
CA ILE A 152 -8.35 -1.73 7.87
C ILE A 152 -7.14 -2.64 7.61
N PHE A 153 -6.47 -3.05 8.68
CA PHE A 153 -5.35 -4.00 8.64
C PHE A 153 -5.70 -5.24 9.48
N VAL A 154 -5.93 -6.37 8.83
CA VAL A 154 -6.32 -7.63 9.50
C VAL A 154 -5.24 -8.69 9.29
N GLU A 155 -4.75 -9.28 10.38
CA GLU A 155 -3.77 -10.36 10.36
C GLU A 155 -2.51 -10.08 9.51
N CYS A 156 -2.19 -8.80 9.28
CA CYS A 156 -1.01 -8.42 8.51
C CYS A 156 0.28 -8.76 9.26
N ARG A 157 1.27 -9.22 8.51
CA ARG A 157 2.63 -9.44 9.00
C ARG A 157 3.57 -8.46 8.33
N TRP A 158 4.18 -7.58 9.12
CA TRP A 158 5.04 -6.56 8.55
C TRP A 158 6.46 -6.57 9.13
N GLN A 159 7.40 -6.16 8.29
CA GLN A 159 8.79 -5.91 8.63
C GLN A 159 9.25 -4.63 7.92
N ASN A 160 9.74 -3.64 8.67
CA ASN A 160 10.15 -2.34 8.12
C ASN A 160 9.00 -1.63 7.37
N LEU A 161 7.88 -1.43 8.06
CA LEU A 161 6.79 -0.58 7.61
C LEU A 161 6.99 0.82 8.22
N ASP A 162 7.02 1.83 7.37
CA ASP A 162 7.11 3.23 7.75
C ASP A 162 5.89 4.01 7.27
N LEU A 163 5.26 4.73 8.20
CA LEU A 163 4.23 5.72 7.91
C LEU A 163 4.77 7.11 8.27
N MET A 164 4.79 8.02 7.31
CA MET A 164 5.29 9.37 7.47
C MET A 164 4.27 10.38 6.96
N ASP A 165 3.95 11.36 7.80
CA ASP A 165 3.04 12.47 7.47
C ASP A 165 1.66 12.00 6.93
N CYS A 166 1.20 10.82 7.40
CA CYS A 166 -0.07 10.21 6.99
C CYS A 166 -1.21 10.61 7.94
N ASP A 167 -2.43 10.59 7.40
CA ASP A 167 -3.65 10.67 8.18
C ASP A 167 -4.23 9.26 8.33
N VAL A 168 -4.15 8.68 9.53
CA VAL A 168 -4.60 7.33 9.84
C VAL A 168 -5.80 7.31 10.77
N ASP A 169 -6.58 8.41 10.80
CA ASP A 169 -7.70 8.53 11.71
C ASP A 169 -8.75 7.44 11.48
N GLY A 170 -9.27 6.89 12.56
CA GLY A 170 -10.25 5.81 12.52
C GLY A 170 -9.75 4.47 12.00
N SER A 171 -8.46 4.35 11.66
CA SER A 171 -7.93 3.08 11.13
C SER A 171 -8.04 1.93 12.14
N GLU A 172 -8.26 0.73 11.61
CA GLU A 172 -8.41 -0.51 12.38
C GLU A 172 -7.22 -1.43 12.20
N TRP A 173 -6.72 -1.99 13.32
CA TRP A 173 -5.58 -2.90 13.33
C TRP A 173 -5.95 -4.18 14.09
N SER A 174 -6.71 -5.04 13.43
CA SER A 174 -7.21 -6.28 14.04
C SER A 174 -6.19 -7.41 13.86
N ARG A 175 -5.83 -8.09 14.97
CA ARG A 175 -4.86 -9.18 14.98
C ARG A 175 -3.53 -8.85 14.28
N THR A 176 -3.19 -7.55 14.24
CA THR A 176 -1.99 -7.00 13.60
C THR A 176 -1.16 -6.31 14.67
N SER A 177 0.06 -6.75 14.89
CA SER A 177 0.94 -6.17 15.91
C SER A 177 1.47 -4.81 15.50
N LEU A 178 1.38 -3.82 16.38
CA LEU A 178 1.95 -2.48 16.17
C LEU A 178 3.36 -2.32 16.76
N LYS A 179 3.97 -3.41 17.22
CA LYS A 179 5.29 -3.37 17.86
C LYS A 179 6.35 -2.81 16.91
N GLY A 180 6.91 -1.66 17.29
CA GLY A 180 7.98 -0.99 16.54
C GLY A 180 7.49 0.03 15.51
N LEU A 181 6.18 0.05 15.21
CA LEU A 181 5.61 1.09 14.35
C LEU A 181 5.77 2.46 15.00
N ASN A 182 6.02 3.49 14.18
CA ASN A 182 6.19 4.85 14.63
C ASN A 182 5.14 5.75 13.98
N LEU A 183 4.15 6.19 14.77
CA LEU A 183 3.09 7.09 14.33
C LEU A 183 3.29 8.55 14.78
N THR A 184 4.46 8.90 15.32
CA THR A 184 4.71 10.25 15.86
C THR A 184 4.57 11.37 14.82
N LYS A 185 4.71 11.05 13.53
CA LYS A 185 4.51 11.98 12.42
C LYS A 185 3.15 11.84 11.74
N CYS A 186 2.34 10.88 12.16
CA CYS A 186 1.00 10.68 11.61
C CYS A 186 -0.05 11.47 12.40
N ARG A 187 -1.21 11.67 11.80
CA ARG A 187 -2.37 12.29 12.45
C ARG A 187 -3.43 11.23 12.68
N PHE A 188 -4.00 11.23 13.87
CA PHE A 188 -5.22 10.51 14.23
C PHE A 188 -5.82 11.07 15.52
N SER A 189 -7.12 10.99 15.63
CA SER A 189 -7.88 11.26 16.88
C SER A 189 -8.35 9.95 17.50
N SER A 190 -8.46 8.89 16.72
CA SER A 190 -8.89 7.56 17.16
C SER A 190 -8.22 6.47 16.35
N LEU A 191 -7.99 5.31 16.98
CA LEU A 191 -7.63 4.06 16.33
C LEU A 191 -8.53 2.95 16.88
N ARG A 192 -8.88 1.99 16.04
CA ARG A 192 -9.55 0.75 16.46
C ARG A 192 -8.51 -0.37 16.55
N VAL A 193 -8.13 -0.70 17.76
CA VAL A 193 -7.05 -1.65 18.02
C VAL A 193 -7.23 -2.32 19.37
N ASP A 194 -6.87 -3.60 19.49
CA ASP A 194 -6.77 -4.25 20.79
C ASP A 194 -5.67 -3.56 21.62
N PRO A 195 -5.96 -3.15 22.87
CA PRO A 195 -4.96 -2.55 23.74
C PRO A 195 -3.65 -3.35 23.86
N ALA A 196 -3.71 -4.67 23.80
CA ALA A 196 -2.53 -5.53 23.83
C ALA A 196 -1.61 -5.35 22.61
N ALA A 197 -2.17 -5.00 21.45
CA ALA A 197 -1.43 -4.75 20.21
C ALA A 197 -0.65 -3.42 20.23
N LEU A 198 -0.99 -2.49 21.13
CA LEU A 198 -0.28 -1.21 21.29
C LEU A 198 1.13 -1.36 21.88
N ARG A 199 1.49 -2.55 22.37
CA ARG A 199 2.79 -2.77 23.02
C ARG A 199 3.93 -2.48 22.05
N GLY A 200 4.73 -1.44 22.35
CA GLY A 200 5.91 -1.05 21.57
C GLY A 200 5.59 -0.13 20.38
N LEU A 201 4.34 0.33 20.24
CA LEU A 201 3.97 1.43 19.34
C LEU A 201 4.64 2.73 19.82
N LYS A 202 5.18 3.53 18.90
CA LYS A 202 5.74 4.85 19.19
C LYS A 202 4.75 5.93 18.83
N VAL A 203 4.42 6.77 19.80
CA VAL A 203 3.44 7.87 19.68
C VAL A 203 3.92 9.09 20.43
N THR A 204 3.35 10.25 20.13
CA THR A 204 3.52 11.49 20.93
C THR A 204 2.67 11.44 22.21
N SER A 205 2.91 12.34 23.14
CA SER A 205 2.07 12.46 24.36
C SER A 205 0.60 12.73 24.03
N LEU A 206 0.34 13.61 23.05
CA LEU A 206 -1.03 13.93 22.64
C LEU A 206 -1.73 12.69 22.02
N GLN A 207 -1.03 11.92 21.21
CA GLN A 207 -1.55 10.67 20.64
C GLN A 207 -1.79 9.61 21.73
N ALA A 208 -0.91 9.55 22.74
CA ALA A 208 -1.11 8.64 23.88
C ALA A 208 -2.39 8.98 24.67
N MET A 209 -2.71 10.26 24.83
CA MET A 209 -3.99 10.70 25.42
C MET A 209 -5.19 10.23 24.61
N ALA A 210 -5.14 10.30 23.27
CA ALA A 210 -6.21 9.77 22.43
C ALA A 210 -6.38 8.24 22.60
N LEU A 211 -5.26 7.50 22.69
CA LEU A 211 -5.26 6.05 22.89
C LEU A 211 -5.70 5.60 24.29
N SER A 212 -5.58 6.45 25.30
CA SER A 212 -5.99 6.10 26.68
C SER A 212 -7.48 5.76 26.79
N ARG A 213 -8.31 6.28 25.88
CA ARG A 213 -9.74 5.95 25.79
C ARG A 213 -9.99 4.47 25.53
N LEU A 214 -9.07 3.78 24.82
CA LEU A 214 -9.14 2.33 24.61
C LEU A 214 -9.03 1.53 25.90
N LEU A 215 -8.45 2.12 26.95
CA LEU A 215 -8.34 1.55 28.29
C LEU A 215 -9.50 1.94 29.20
N GLY A 216 -10.50 2.67 28.69
CA GLY A 216 -11.62 3.20 29.47
C GLY A 216 -11.22 4.33 30.41
N LEU A 217 -10.05 4.97 30.23
CA LEU A 217 -9.62 6.08 31.07
C LEU A 217 -10.41 7.35 30.74
N VAL A 218 -10.80 8.05 31.78
CA VAL A 218 -11.35 9.40 31.71
C VAL A 218 -10.24 10.38 32.12
N ILE A 219 -9.87 11.26 31.21
CA ILE A 219 -8.85 12.27 31.47
C ILE A 219 -9.62 13.49 32.07
N ALA A 220 -9.27 13.89 33.28
CA ALA A 220 -9.72 15.13 33.90
C ALA A 220 -8.61 16.19 33.71
N ASP A 221 -9.02 17.39 33.32
CA ASP A 221 -8.16 18.58 33.21
C ASP A 221 -7.86 19.19 34.59
#